data_21e2e2908ca119b144043a76b8dffde4
#
_entry.id   21e2e2908ca119b144043a76b8dffde4
#
_cell.length_a   1.000
_cell.length_b   1.000
_cell.length_c   1.000
_cell.angle_alpha   90.00
_cell.angle_beta   90.00
_cell.angle_gamma   90.00
#
_symmetry.space_group_name_H-M   'P 1'
#
loop_
_entity.id
_entity.type
_entity.pdbx_description
1 polymer ?
#
loop_
_entity_poly.entity_id
_entity_poly.type
_entity_poly.pdbx_seq_one_letter_code
_entity_poly.pdbx_strand_id
1 'polypeptide(L)'
;MNLALRWLLPILFFALPVQAHKSEWEKIKYEIKTEAVASTGEHAPFWLVSNRHGLSSLQNYSSSLSAGLFRDFDRKKRFTWAYGIELAGACNHPSPFYVQQLYADVKYNCWELSVGSKELYSEGKHRTLSGGGLTFSPNARPIPQVRFGINEYTTAHWLFNEWVHVKGHFSYGRQTDDRFQRTHMSNAPMGSRYVENVLFHEKTAFLKIGKQSRTPFSIEMGLEMYTQFGGRVWEKSTNGDVIRHELPHSFMEYLKAFIPMAGGSESTEMDQTNINGNVLGSLHLAVGYKAANWSVRAYYEHYYEDHSGLFGLDYHYNREGEKTWITYLPWRDGLFGLELEAPQNRVINTIVYEFITSRDQSGPILQNPSGDMTGQAGGKDWFYTHSYYQSWQHWGMSMCNPHFLSPLYNKQQNMTMPYSRIRSHHLGFNGMPCKQLEYRVMASWTRHWGSYEDPLPEPLTQLSTMGEIVYSLKGWEFTGAIAYDRSRLIGNNFGGMLTISKKGWLSGK
;
A
#
# COMPACT_ATOMS: atom_id res chain seq x y z
N MET A 1 -27.96 -12.79 3.29
CA MET A 1 -26.85 -13.75 3.49
C MET A 1 -26.50 -14.32 2.11
N ASN A 2 -25.53 -13.68 1.47
CA ASN A 2 -25.29 -13.78 0.02
C ASN A 2 -24.69 -15.13 -0.42
N LEU A 3 -25.14 -15.60 -1.57
CA LEU A 3 -24.71 -16.86 -2.24
C LEU A 3 -23.18 -17.03 -2.40
N ALA A 4 -22.40 -15.96 -2.33
CA ALA A 4 -20.94 -16.01 -2.45
C ALA A 4 -20.25 -16.75 -1.27
N LEU A 5 -20.87 -16.79 -0.09
CA LEU A 5 -20.34 -17.52 1.07
C LEU A 5 -20.58 -19.05 0.97
N ARG A 6 -21.50 -19.46 0.10
CA ARG A 6 -21.83 -20.90 -0.10
C ARG A 6 -20.80 -21.66 -0.95
N TRP A 7 -19.95 -20.95 -1.71
CA TRP A 7 -18.94 -21.57 -2.58
C TRP A 7 -17.53 -21.61 -1.99
N LEU A 8 -17.28 -20.85 -0.92
CA LEU A 8 -15.98 -20.88 -0.19
C LEU A 8 -15.94 -21.95 0.92
N LEU A 9 -17.09 -22.41 1.40
CA LEU A 9 -17.16 -23.44 2.44
C LEU A 9 -16.79 -24.88 2.00
N PRO A 10 -17.00 -25.32 0.74
CA PRO A 10 -16.61 -26.68 0.35
C PRO A 10 -15.10 -26.87 0.14
N ILE A 11 -14.33 -25.81 -0.09
CA ILE A 11 -12.87 -25.92 -0.31
C ILE A 11 -12.11 -26.09 1.01
N LEU A 12 -12.69 -25.68 2.12
CA LEU A 12 -12.11 -25.83 3.48
C LEU A 12 -12.38 -27.19 4.12
N PHE A 13 -13.21 -28.06 3.52
CA PHE A 13 -13.57 -29.39 4.03
C PHE A 13 -13.00 -30.56 3.21
N PHE A 14 -11.88 -30.40 2.52
CA PHE A 14 -11.03 -31.55 2.32
C PHE A 14 -10.32 -31.84 3.65
N ALA A 15 -11.06 -32.53 4.51
CA ALA A 15 -10.55 -33.11 5.74
C ALA A 15 -9.44 -34.11 5.40
N LEU A 16 -8.23 -33.62 5.39
CA LEU A 16 -7.10 -34.48 5.72
C LEU A 16 -7.40 -35.04 7.13
N PRO A 17 -7.22 -36.35 7.36
CA PRO A 17 -7.39 -36.91 8.69
C PRO A 17 -6.34 -36.25 9.60
N VAL A 18 -6.76 -35.26 10.35
CA VAL A 18 -5.93 -34.60 11.35
C VAL A 18 -5.87 -35.54 12.54
N GLN A 19 -5.02 -36.52 12.45
CA GLN A 19 -4.30 -36.94 13.66
C GLN A 19 -3.33 -35.80 14.00
N ALA A 20 -3.86 -34.80 14.69
CA ALA A 20 -3.05 -33.69 15.18
C ALA A 20 -2.09 -34.23 16.23
N HIS A 21 -0.91 -34.59 15.78
CA HIS A 21 0.20 -34.88 16.68
C HIS A 21 0.39 -33.65 17.60
N LYS A 22 0.56 -33.88 18.92
CA LYS A 22 0.87 -32.83 19.91
C LYS A 22 1.89 -31.79 19.40
N SER A 23 2.82 -32.16 18.52
CA SER A 23 3.84 -31.31 17.90
C SER A 23 3.32 -30.20 16.99
N GLU A 24 2.10 -30.28 16.45
CA GLU A 24 1.57 -29.25 15.51
C GLU A 24 0.96 -28.06 16.30
N TRP A 25 0.34 -28.29 17.46
CA TRP A 25 -0.13 -27.21 18.33
C TRP A 25 1.00 -26.35 18.89
N GLU A 26 2.20 -26.92 19.02
CA GLU A 26 3.41 -26.22 19.44
C GLU A 26 3.89 -25.16 18.43
N LYS A 27 3.34 -25.16 17.21
CA LYS A 27 3.69 -24.23 16.14
C LYS A 27 2.66 -23.13 15.92
N ILE A 28 1.56 -23.14 16.70
CA ILE A 28 0.50 -22.14 16.58
C ILE A 28 0.74 -21.02 17.59
N LYS A 29 0.92 -19.83 17.06
CA LYS A 29 1.01 -18.60 17.82
C LYS A 29 -0.38 -18.00 18.02
N TYR A 30 -0.64 -17.43 19.17
CA TYR A 30 -1.79 -16.58 19.38
C TYR A 30 -1.36 -15.16 19.71
N GLU A 31 -2.20 -14.22 19.32
CA GLU A 31 -2.09 -12.81 19.72
C GLU A 31 -3.49 -12.29 20.08
N ILE A 32 -3.60 -11.66 21.23
CA ILE A 32 -4.79 -10.89 21.64
C ILE A 32 -4.31 -9.47 21.89
N LYS A 33 -4.93 -8.51 21.22
CA LYS A 33 -4.52 -7.10 21.25
C LYS A 33 -5.73 -6.21 21.51
N THR A 34 -5.63 -5.30 22.45
CA THR A 34 -6.58 -4.21 22.64
C THR A 34 -5.86 -2.89 22.44
N GLU A 35 -6.51 -1.98 21.74
CA GLU A 35 -6.01 -0.65 21.43
C GLU A 35 -7.06 0.40 21.73
N ALA A 36 -6.64 1.52 22.28
CA ALA A 36 -7.49 2.69 22.52
C ALA A 36 -6.74 3.95 22.11
N VAL A 37 -7.44 4.83 21.41
CA VAL A 37 -6.97 6.14 21.00
C VAL A 37 -7.86 7.21 21.60
N ALA A 38 -7.23 8.26 22.15
CA ALA A 38 -7.89 9.46 22.62
C ALA A 38 -7.14 10.70 22.12
N SER A 39 -7.85 11.62 21.51
CA SER A 39 -7.27 12.83 20.94
C SER A 39 -8.20 14.04 21.03
N THR A 40 -7.63 15.20 20.73
CA THR A 40 -8.30 16.48 20.58
C THR A 40 -7.92 17.10 19.23
N GLY A 41 -8.80 17.91 18.67
CA GLY A 41 -8.65 18.51 17.35
C GLY A 41 -9.72 18.05 16.37
N GLU A 42 -9.47 18.20 15.08
CA GLU A 42 -10.42 17.81 14.02
C GLU A 42 -10.47 16.28 13.84
N HIS A 43 -9.31 15.61 14.05
CA HIS A 43 -9.15 14.17 13.84
C HIS A 43 -8.14 13.58 14.85
N ALA A 44 -8.11 12.25 14.92
CA ALA A 44 -6.96 11.56 15.54
C ALA A 44 -5.67 11.92 14.77
N PRO A 45 -4.54 12.11 15.48
CA PRO A 45 -3.29 12.49 14.84
C PRO A 45 -2.82 11.53 13.74
N PHE A 46 -2.27 12.09 12.68
CA PHE A 46 -1.89 11.43 11.44
C PHE A 46 -1.13 10.11 11.64
N TRP A 47 -0.09 10.10 12.49
CA TRP A 47 0.72 8.90 12.73
C TRP A 47 0.08 7.89 13.68
N LEU A 48 -1.01 8.23 14.38
CA LEU A 48 -1.82 7.25 15.10
C LEU A 48 -2.80 6.51 14.17
N VAL A 49 -3.05 7.06 12.98
CA VAL A 49 -3.99 6.50 11.98
C VAL A 49 -3.24 5.79 10.85
N SER A 50 -2.15 6.38 10.35
CA SER A 50 -1.44 5.94 9.15
C SER A 50 -0.63 4.66 9.38
N ASN A 51 -0.51 3.84 8.33
CA ASN A 51 0.28 2.60 8.30
C ASN A 51 -0.12 1.58 9.38
N ARG A 52 -1.43 1.45 9.63
CA ARG A 52 -2.04 0.52 10.59
C ARG A 52 -2.85 -0.59 9.90
N HIS A 53 -2.54 -0.90 8.64
CA HIS A 53 -3.29 -1.87 7.83
C HIS A 53 -4.80 -1.62 7.83
N GLY A 54 -5.21 -0.34 7.88
CA GLY A 54 -6.61 0.09 7.89
C GLY A 54 -7.40 -0.27 9.15
N LEU A 55 -6.77 -0.82 10.19
CA LEU A 55 -7.39 -1.00 11.50
C LEU A 55 -7.12 0.22 12.37
N SER A 56 -7.66 1.35 11.97
CA SER A 56 -7.54 2.66 12.61
C SER A 56 -8.75 3.53 12.31
N SER A 57 -8.86 4.67 12.98
CA SER A 57 -9.99 5.59 12.83
C SER A 57 -9.52 7.04 12.89
N LEU A 58 -10.16 7.92 12.11
CA LEU A 58 -9.99 9.37 12.22
C LEU A 58 -10.73 9.98 13.43
N GLN A 59 -11.61 9.21 14.10
CA GLN A 59 -12.37 9.70 15.25
C GLN A 59 -11.44 9.98 16.43
N ASN A 60 -11.76 11.05 17.17
CA ASN A 60 -10.97 11.48 18.32
C ASN A 60 -10.94 10.45 19.46
N TYR A 61 -11.94 9.57 19.50
CA TYR A 61 -12.01 8.47 20.46
C TYR A 61 -12.35 7.20 19.69
N SER A 62 -11.45 6.24 19.73
CA SER A 62 -11.66 4.94 19.08
C SER A 62 -11.01 3.83 19.87
N SER A 63 -11.51 2.61 19.71
CA SER A 63 -10.91 1.43 20.31
C SER A 63 -11.14 0.19 19.47
N SER A 64 -10.25 -0.79 19.63
CA SER A 64 -10.38 -2.09 19.00
C SER A 64 -9.88 -3.21 19.92
N LEU A 65 -10.45 -4.40 19.72
CA LEU A 65 -10.00 -5.66 20.31
C LEU A 65 -9.82 -6.66 19.19
N SER A 66 -8.61 -7.16 18.99
CA SER A 66 -8.34 -8.21 18.01
C SER A 66 -7.84 -9.49 18.68
N ALA A 67 -8.14 -10.62 18.02
CA ALA A 67 -7.63 -11.93 18.40
C ALA A 67 -7.20 -12.68 17.15
N GLY A 68 -5.99 -13.23 17.17
CA GLY A 68 -5.40 -13.92 16.03
C GLY A 68 -4.74 -15.24 16.41
N LEU A 69 -4.75 -16.16 15.44
CA LEU A 69 -4.02 -17.43 15.45
C LEU A 69 -3.19 -17.53 14.18
N PHE A 70 -1.92 -17.83 14.33
CA PHE A 70 -0.96 -17.83 13.24
C PHE A 70 -0.06 -19.05 13.28
N ARG A 71 0.25 -19.58 12.12
CA ARG A 71 1.28 -20.59 11.93
C ARG A 71 2.25 -20.12 10.87
N ASP A 72 3.52 -20.05 11.21
CA ASP A 72 4.58 -19.68 10.27
C ASP A 72 5.06 -20.89 9.46
N PHE A 73 5.73 -20.63 8.34
CA PHE A 73 6.45 -21.64 7.59
C PHE A 73 7.55 -22.31 8.42
N ASP A 74 7.68 -23.62 8.25
CA ASP A 74 8.83 -24.37 8.76
C ASP A 74 10.02 -24.21 7.78
N ARG A 75 10.94 -23.31 8.09
CA ARG A 75 12.09 -22.97 7.24
C ARG A 75 13.04 -24.15 6.95
N LYS A 76 12.95 -25.27 7.70
CA LYS A 76 13.77 -26.46 7.52
C LYS A 76 13.21 -27.40 6.45
N LYS A 77 11.94 -27.23 6.06
CA LYS A 77 11.25 -28.11 5.13
C LYS A 77 11.18 -27.51 3.74
N ARG A 78 11.37 -28.32 2.70
CA ARG A 78 11.16 -27.92 1.30
C ARG A 78 9.69 -27.65 0.99
N PHE A 79 8.80 -28.48 1.55
CA PHE A 79 7.37 -28.28 1.49
C PHE A 79 6.87 -27.88 2.90
N THR A 80 6.22 -26.76 2.97
CA THR A 80 5.69 -26.20 4.22
C THR A 80 4.45 -25.36 3.95
N TRP A 81 3.65 -25.14 4.99
CA TRP A 81 2.44 -24.34 4.92
C TRP A 81 2.33 -23.43 6.13
N ALA A 82 1.68 -22.31 5.92
CA ALA A 82 1.41 -21.30 6.93
C ALA A 82 -0.05 -20.86 6.84
N TYR A 83 -0.59 -20.27 7.87
CA TYR A 83 -1.91 -19.64 7.87
C TYR A 83 -2.00 -18.59 8.95
N GLY A 84 -2.97 -17.71 8.79
CA GLY A 84 -3.35 -16.74 9.80
C GLY A 84 -4.84 -16.45 9.75
N ILE A 85 -5.41 -16.27 10.92
CA ILE A 85 -6.75 -15.71 11.11
C ILE A 85 -6.66 -14.65 12.21
N GLU A 86 -7.12 -13.44 11.92
CA GLU A 86 -7.23 -12.35 12.89
C GLU A 86 -8.58 -11.66 12.68
N LEU A 87 -9.35 -11.63 13.76
CA LEU A 87 -10.65 -10.96 13.82
C LEU A 87 -10.56 -9.78 14.78
N ALA A 88 -11.22 -8.69 14.47
CA ALA A 88 -11.27 -7.51 15.33
C ALA A 88 -12.69 -6.96 15.49
N GLY A 89 -13.07 -6.66 16.72
CA GLY A 89 -14.20 -5.79 17.04
C GLY A 89 -13.71 -4.37 17.32
N ALA A 90 -14.45 -3.36 16.88
CA ALA A 90 -14.03 -1.96 17.00
C ALA A 90 -15.19 -1.02 17.31
N CYS A 91 -14.88 0.07 18.03
CA CYS A 91 -15.79 1.15 18.35
C CYS A 91 -15.28 2.46 17.74
N ASN A 92 -16.17 3.22 17.12
CA ASN A 92 -15.87 4.46 16.41
C ASN A 92 -14.86 4.25 15.25
N HIS A 93 -15.00 3.13 14.58
CA HIS A 93 -14.29 2.78 13.34
C HIS A 93 -15.27 2.76 12.16
N PRO A 94 -14.76 2.74 10.90
CA PRO A 94 -15.61 2.58 9.72
C PRO A 94 -16.51 1.33 9.73
N SER A 95 -16.12 0.28 10.43
CA SER A 95 -16.93 -0.91 10.67
C SER A 95 -16.79 -1.38 12.12
N PRO A 96 -17.85 -1.94 12.74
CA PRO A 96 -17.76 -2.48 14.10
C PRO A 96 -17.05 -3.85 14.16
N PHE A 97 -16.86 -4.53 13.00
CA PHE A 97 -16.24 -5.83 12.94
C PHE A 97 -15.37 -5.98 11.69
N TYR A 98 -14.21 -6.58 11.86
CA TYR A 98 -13.23 -6.81 10.80
C TYR A 98 -12.74 -8.26 10.79
N VAL A 99 -12.69 -8.87 9.61
CA VAL A 99 -11.76 -9.95 9.30
C VAL A 99 -10.48 -9.27 8.87
N GLN A 100 -9.55 -9.07 9.78
CA GLN A 100 -8.32 -8.32 9.51
C GLN A 100 -7.37 -9.14 8.65
N GLN A 101 -7.17 -10.40 9.03
CA GLN A 101 -6.41 -11.36 8.26
C GLN A 101 -7.14 -12.69 8.20
N LEU A 102 -7.16 -13.31 7.03
CA LEU A 102 -7.62 -14.68 6.82
C LEU A 102 -6.91 -15.23 5.60
N TYR A 103 -5.86 -16.02 5.80
CA TYR A 103 -5.04 -16.53 4.71
C TYR A 103 -4.52 -17.94 4.96
N ALA A 104 -4.18 -18.63 3.87
CA ALA A 104 -3.46 -19.88 3.85
C ALA A 104 -2.34 -19.79 2.79
N ASP A 105 -1.15 -20.18 3.18
CA ASP A 105 0.05 -20.15 2.35
C ASP A 105 0.62 -21.57 2.21
N VAL A 106 1.09 -21.89 1.02
CA VAL A 106 1.84 -23.11 0.74
C VAL A 106 3.15 -22.75 0.06
N LYS A 107 4.25 -23.27 0.56
CA LYS A 107 5.59 -23.03 0.02
C LYS A 107 6.26 -24.34 -0.38
N TYR A 108 6.79 -24.38 -1.59
CA TYR A 108 7.66 -25.45 -2.08
C TYR A 108 8.97 -24.86 -2.58
N ASN A 109 10.08 -25.15 -1.87
CA ASN A 109 11.37 -24.48 -2.08
C ASN A 109 11.25 -22.96 -1.96
N CYS A 110 11.42 -22.22 -3.06
CA CYS A 110 11.29 -20.75 -3.14
C CYS A 110 9.90 -20.29 -3.61
N TRP A 111 9.08 -21.17 -4.17
CA TRP A 111 7.77 -20.85 -4.70
C TRP A 111 6.72 -20.86 -3.61
N GLU A 112 5.90 -19.83 -3.58
CA GLU A 112 4.85 -19.63 -2.60
C GLU A 112 3.52 -19.34 -3.30
N LEU A 113 2.46 -20.03 -2.87
CA LEU A 113 1.08 -19.72 -3.19
C LEU A 113 0.39 -19.27 -1.92
N SER A 114 -0.18 -18.08 -1.94
CA SER A 114 -0.93 -17.48 -0.84
C SER A 114 -2.36 -17.21 -1.29
N VAL A 115 -3.35 -17.56 -0.46
CA VAL A 115 -4.77 -17.32 -0.74
C VAL A 115 -5.40 -16.65 0.48
N GLY A 116 -6.00 -15.49 0.28
CA GLY A 116 -6.74 -14.79 1.32
C GLY A 116 -6.27 -13.36 1.55
N SER A 117 -6.63 -12.80 2.69
CA SER A 117 -6.31 -11.43 3.12
C SER A 117 -5.18 -11.47 4.13
N LYS A 118 -4.04 -10.88 3.80
CA LYS A 118 -2.82 -10.88 4.61
C LYS A 118 -2.22 -9.49 4.68
N GLU A 119 -1.80 -9.07 5.86
CA GLU A 119 -1.06 -7.82 6.04
C GLU A 119 0.30 -7.89 5.33
N LEU A 120 0.56 -6.88 4.52
CA LEU A 120 1.76 -6.77 3.70
C LEU A 120 2.45 -5.44 3.97
N TYR A 121 3.75 -5.39 3.66
CA TYR A 121 4.56 -4.18 3.80
C TYR A 121 5.11 -3.76 2.45
N SER A 122 5.43 -2.48 2.32
CA SER A 122 6.03 -1.93 1.10
C SER A 122 7.35 -2.59 0.77
N GLU A 123 7.56 -2.89 -0.48
CA GLU A 123 8.78 -3.51 -0.96
C GLU A 123 10.00 -2.61 -0.76
N GLY A 124 11.04 -3.19 -0.18
CA GLY A 124 12.30 -2.48 0.04
C GLY A 124 12.23 -1.27 0.98
N LYS A 125 11.23 -1.16 1.84
CA LYS A 125 11.10 -0.10 2.84
C LYS A 125 11.24 -0.66 4.25
N HIS A 126 11.70 0.18 5.18
CA HIS A 126 11.71 -0.18 6.59
C HIS A 126 10.27 -0.28 7.13
N ARG A 127 9.92 -1.41 7.75
CA ARG A 127 8.53 -1.75 8.08
C ARG A 127 7.82 -0.77 9.01
N THR A 128 8.54 -0.16 9.94
CA THR A 128 7.98 0.67 11.02
C THR A 128 8.43 2.11 11.02
N LEU A 129 9.48 2.46 10.27
CA LEU A 129 10.06 3.81 10.24
C LEU A 129 9.81 4.53 8.91
N SER A 130 9.58 3.81 7.80
CA SER A 130 9.27 4.40 6.50
C SER A 130 7.81 4.84 6.45
N GLY A 131 7.52 5.90 5.68
CA GLY A 131 6.18 6.29 5.31
C GLY A 131 5.51 5.28 4.35
N GLY A 132 6.27 4.39 3.72
CA GLY A 132 5.77 3.41 2.74
C GLY A 132 6.10 3.78 1.30
N GLY A 133 5.80 2.89 0.36
CA GLY A 133 6.05 3.08 -1.06
C GLY A 133 5.05 4.02 -1.74
N LEU A 134 5.38 4.46 -2.95
CA LEU A 134 4.50 5.32 -3.75
C LEU A 134 3.29 4.56 -4.29
N THR A 135 3.43 3.26 -4.57
CA THR A 135 2.33 2.43 -5.09
C THR A 135 1.61 1.66 -4.01
N PHE A 136 2.33 1.16 -3.03
CA PHE A 136 1.78 0.36 -1.93
C PHE A 136 2.39 0.74 -0.59
N SER A 137 1.53 0.79 0.44
CA SER A 137 1.93 0.95 1.84
C SER A 137 0.99 0.16 2.76
N PRO A 138 1.37 -0.11 4.02
CA PRO A 138 0.50 -0.74 5.00
C PRO A 138 -0.59 0.20 5.55
N ASN A 139 -0.95 1.25 4.81
CA ASN A 139 -1.93 2.25 5.23
C ASN A 139 -3.37 1.74 5.10
N ALA A 140 -3.70 1.11 3.97
CA ALA A 140 -5.03 0.55 3.73
C ALA A 140 -5.16 -0.90 4.23
N ARG A 141 -6.39 -1.37 4.31
CA ARG A 141 -6.72 -2.75 4.68
C ARG A 141 -6.18 -3.75 3.66
N PRO A 142 -5.78 -4.97 4.12
CA PRO A 142 -5.40 -6.04 3.22
C PRO A 142 -6.55 -6.40 2.25
N ILE A 143 -6.19 -6.60 0.99
CA ILE A 143 -7.12 -7.05 -0.06
C ILE A 143 -7.08 -8.59 -0.12
N PRO A 144 -8.23 -9.30 -0.07
CA PRO A 144 -8.26 -10.74 -0.32
C PRO A 144 -7.83 -11.04 -1.75
N GLN A 145 -6.83 -11.92 -1.90
CA GLN A 145 -6.21 -12.22 -3.19
C GLN A 145 -5.61 -13.64 -3.24
N VAL A 146 -5.38 -14.13 -4.43
CA VAL A 146 -4.55 -15.29 -4.73
C VAL A 146 -3.23 -14.77 -5.28
N ARG A 147 -2.13 -15.03 -4.59
CA ARG A 147 -0.77 -14.57 -4.93
C ARG A 147 0.14 -15.77 -5.17
N PHE A 148 0.91 -15.73 -6.25
CA PHE A 148 1.90 -16.76 -6.56
C PHE A 148 3.23 -16.13 -6.95
N GLY A 149 4.34 -16.67 -6.42
CA GLY A 149 5.67 -16.18 -6.77
C GLY A 149 6.77 -16.60 -5.80
N ILE A 150 7.85 -15.83 -5.82
CA ILE A 150 9.03 -15.95 -4.97
C ILE A 150 9.07 -14.69 -4.10
N ASN A 151 8.55 -14.78 -2.87
CA ASN A 151 8.37 -13.61 -2.01
C ASN A 151 9.63 -13.17 -1.24
N GLU A 152 10.68 -14.00 -1.22
CA GLU A 152 11.97 -13.67 -0.60
C GLU A 152 13.08 -13.75 -1.65
N TYR A 153 14.10 -12.88 -1.57
CA TYR A 153 15.24 -12.96 -2.47
C TYR A 153 15.85 -14.35 -2.46
N THR A 154 15.78 -14.99 -3.60
CA THR A 154 16.33 -16.33 -3.85
C THR A 154 17.51 -16.23 -4.78
N THR A 155 18.63 -16.86 -4.40
CA THR A 155 19.84 -16.88 -5.22
C THR A 155 19.62 -17.67 -6.49
N ALA A 156 19.86 -17.07 -7.63
CA ALA A 156 19.85 -17.74 -8.92
C ALA A 156 21.19 -18.48 -9.11
N HIS A 157 21.31 -19.67 -8.52
CA HIS A 157 22.58 -20.45 -8.52
C HIS A 157 23.11 -20.77 -9.92
N TRP A 158 22.25 -20.83 -10.91
CA TRP A 158 22.56 -21.08 -12.31
C TRP A 158 23.00 -19.82 -13.07
N LEU A 159 22.88 -18.61 -12.45
CA LEU A 159 23.20 -17.33 -13.06
C LEU A 159 24.32 -16.65 -12.27
N PHE A 160 25.42 -16.30 -12.96
CA PHE A 160 26.50 -15.45 -12.44
C PHE A 160 27.06 -15.84 -11.06
N ASN A 161 27.22 -17.13 -10.78
CA ASN A 161 27.94 -17.63 -9.60
C ASN A 161 27.49 -16.99 -8.28
N GLU A 162 26.15 -16.99 -8.02
CA GLU A 162 25.52 -16.50 -6.81
C GLU A 162 25.58 -14.96 -6.59
N TRP A 163 25.89 -14.20 -7.63
CA TRP A 163 25.83 -12.74 -7.55
C TRP A 163 24.43 -12.19 -7.72
N VAL A 164 23.54 -12.97 -8.29
CA VAL A 164 22.19 -12.54 -8.68
C VAL A 164 21.14 -13.20 -7.80
N HIS A 165 20.29 -12.38 -7.20
CA HIS A 165 19.15 -12.81 -6.42
C HIS A 165 17.87 -12.21 -7.03
N VAL A 166 16.83 -13.02 -7.09
CA VAL A 166 15.55 -12.63 -7.66
C VAL A 166 14.43 -12.82 -6.66
N LYS A 167 13.44 -11.95 -6.71
CA LYS A 167 12.12 -12.14 -6.11
C LYS A 167 11.07 -11.51 -7.02
N GLY A 168 9.84 -11.95 -6.88
CA GLY A 168 8.71 -11.41 -7.63
C GLY A 168 7.51 -12.30 -7.51
N HIS A 169 6.36 -11.72 -7.68
CA HIS A 169 5.09 -12.42 -7.62
C HIS A 169 4.05 -11.72 -8.50
N PHE A 170 2.94 -12.38 -8.69
CA PHE A 170 1.72 -11.78 -9.21
C PHE A 170 0.52 -12.22 -8.38
N SER A 171 -0.52 -11.43 -8.39
CA SER A 171 -1.75 -11.76 -7.68
C SER A 171 -2.98 -11.27 -8.43
N TYR A 172 -4.10 -11.89 -8.09
CA TYR A 172 -5.43 -11.41 -8.42
C TYR A 172 -6.28 -11.41 -7.17
N GLY A 173 -7.01 -10.34 -6.96
CA GLY A 173 -7.85 -10.14 -5.80
C GLY A 173 -9.10 -9.34 -6.11
N ARG A 174 -9.84 -9.03 -5.06
CA ARG A 174 -11.04 -8.20 -5.15
C ARG A 174 -11.12 -7.32 -3.91
N GLN A 175 -11.31 -6.04 -4.11
CA GLN A 175 -11.54 -5.11 -3.02
C GLN A 175 -12.86 -5.43 -2.31
N THR A 176 -12.84 -5.31 -1.00
CA THR A 176 -14.03 -5.44 -0.15
C THR A 176 -14.55 -4.06 0.19
N ASP A 177 -15.85 -3.91 0.44
CA ASP A 177 -16.42 -2.60 0.74
C ASP A 177 -17.39 -2.61 1.95
N ASP A 178 -18.17 -3.68 2.12
CA ASP A 178 -19.22 -3.80 3.14
C ASP A 178 -20.11 -2.52 3.23
N ARG A 179 -20.43 -1.93 2.08
CA ARG A 179 -21.19 -0.67 1.93
C ARG A 179 -20.50 0.57 2.53
N PHE A 180 -19.21 0.47 2.81
CA PHE A 180 -18.45 1.57 3.42
C PHE A 180 -18.52 2.83 2.56
N GLN A 181 -18.20 2.75 1.26
CA GLN A 181 -18.18 3.91 0.37
C GLN A 181 -19.56 4.58 0.29
N ARG A 182 -20.62 3.80 0.12
CA ARG A 182 -21.98 4.30 0.10
C ARG A 182 -22.36 5.05 1.39
N THR A 183 -21.99 4.49 2.55
CA THR A 183 -22.27 5.08 3.85
C THR A 183 -21.46 6.36 4.07
N HIS A 184 -20.17 6.32 3.76
CA HIS A 184 -19.27 7.48 3.88
C HIS A 184 -19.73 8.64 3.00
N MET A 185 -20.15 8.35 1.77
CA MET A 185 -20.59 9.34 0.80
C MET A 185 -22.04 9.80 0.98
N SER A 186 -22.70 9.50 2.11
CA SER A 186 -24.11 9.90 2.34
C SER A 186 -24.35 11.39 2.15
N ASN A 187 -23.37 12.24 2.50
CA ASN A 187 -23.44 13.70 2.37
C ASN A 187 -22.58 14.25 1.21
N ALA A 188 -21.98 13.39 0.38
CA ALA A 188 -21.17 13.84 -0.74
C ALA A 188 -22.02 14.60 -1.78
N PRO A 189 -21.45 15.50 -2.59
CA PRO A 189 -22.16 16.21 -3.64
C PRO A 189 -22.83 15.27 -4.64
N MET A 190 -23.93 15.71 -5.25
CA MET A 190 -24.59 14.99 -6.34
C MET A 190 -23.61 14.81 -7.53
N GLY A 191 -23.70 13.68 -8.21
CA GLY A 191 -22.76 13.29 -9.24
C GLY A 191 -21.46 12.66 -8.75
N SER A 192 -21.21 12.65 -7.42
CA SER A 192 -20.07 11.93 -6.84
C SER A 192 -20.20 10.43 -7.10
N ARG A 193 -19.08 9.76 -7.39
CA ARG A 193 -19.03 8.35 -7.78
C ARG A 193 -18.25 7.51 -6.80
N TYR A 194 -18.58 6.22 -6.77
CA TYR A 194 -17.82 5.18 -6.09
C TYR A 194 -17.94 3.86 -6.84
N VAL A 195 -17.05 2.91 -6.59
CA VAL A 195 -17.06 1.63 -7.30
C VAL A 195 -17.03 0.48 -6.30
N GLU A 196 -18.01 -0.43 -6.45
CA GLU A 196 -18.08 -1.68 -5.71
C GLU A 196 -17.53 -2.84 -6.54
N ASN A 197 -17.02 -3.86 -5.85
CA ASN A 197 -16.55 -5.11 -6.45
C ASN A 197 -15.36 -4.94 -7.42
N VAL A 198 -14.53 -3.96 -7.17
CA VAL A 198 -13.31 -3.71 -7.95
C VAL A 198 -12.41 -4.93 -7.91
N LEU A 199 -12.01 -5.42 -9.07
CA LEU A 199 -10.98 -6.43 -9.22
C LEU A 199 -9.61 -5.78 -9.12
N PHE A 200 -8.66 -6.52 -8.59
CA PHE A 200 -7.33 -6.04 -8.28
C PHE A 200 -6.28 -7.01 -8.82
N HIS A 201 -5.28 -6.48 -9.48
CA HIS A 201 -4.12 -7.23 -9.93
C HIS A 201 -2.86 -6.56 -9.41
N GLU A 202 -1.88 -7.35 -9.04
CA GLU A 202 -0.55 -6.92 -8.60
C GLU A 202 0.49 -7.82 -9.26
N LYS A 203 1.58 -7.23 -9.71
CA LYS A 203 2.78 -7.96 -10.12
C LYS A 203 4.02 -7.19 -9.74
N THR A 204 5.03 -7.93 -9.31
CA THR A 204 6.32 -7.38 -8.91
C THR A 204 7.46 -8.22 -9.46
N ALA A 205 8.57 -7.57 -9.77
CA ALA A 205 9.81 -8.24 -10.14
C ALA A 205 11.00 -7.45 -9.60
N PHE A 206 11.87 -8.11 -8.84
CA PHE A 206 13.05 -7.49 -8.24
C PHE A 206 14.29 -8.31 -8.49
N LEU A 207 15.36 -7.63 -8.82
CA LEU A 207 16.70 -8.16 -9.02
C LEU A 207 17.63 -7.51 -8.01
N LYS A 208 18.41 -8.32 -7.31
CA LYS A 208 19.48 -7.85 -6.44
C LYS A 208 20.81 -8.42 -6.91
N ILE A 209 21.79 -7.55 -7.10
CA ILE A 209 23.16 -7.90 -7.49
C ILE A 209 24.08 -7.61 -6.31
N GLY A 210 24.85 -8.61 -5.88
CA GLY A 210 25.83 -8.47 -4.80
C GLY A 210 26.06 -9.79 -4.08
N LYS A 211 27.32 -10.14 -3.86
CA LYS A 211 27.71 -11.32 -3.09
C LYS A 211 28.42 -10.86 -1.81
N GLN A 212 27.69 -10.85 -0.69
CA GLN A 212 28.19 -10.32 0.60
C GLN A 212 29.49 -10.97 1.08
N SER A 213 29.79 -12.20 0.65
CA SER A 213 31.07 -12.86 0.95
C SER A 213 32.25 -12.27 0.19
N ARG A 214 32.03 -11.43 -0.84
CA ARG A 214 33.06 -10.87 -1.71
C ARG A 214 33.04 -9.35 -1.79
N THR A 215 31.91 -8.71 -1.58
CA THR A 215 31.77 -7.25 -1.64
C THR A 215 30.77 -6.74 -0.61
N PRO A 216 31.03 -5.61 0.04
CA PRO A 216 30.05 -4.98 0.93
C PRO A 216 28.93 -4.29 0.16
N PHE A 217 29.04 -4.12 -1.16
CA PHE A 217 28.05 -3.42 -1.99
C PHE A 217 26.98 -4.34 -2.52
N SER A 218 25.76 -3.80 -2.66
CA SER A 218 24.66 -4.40 -3.40
C SER A 218 23.89 -3.35 -4.18
N ILE A 219 23.33 -3.77 -5.32
CA ILE A 219 22.43 -2.96 -6.14
C ILE A 219 21.13 -3.74 -6.25
N GLU A 220 20.02 -3.07 -6.04
CA GLU A 220 18.67 -3.63 -6.20
C GLU A 220 17.92 -2.81 -7.24
N MET A 221 17.26 -3.50 -8.16
CA MET A 221 16.35 -2.91 -9.15
C MET A 221 15.03 -3.64 -9.08
N GLY A 222 13.93 -2.92 -9.23
CA GLY A 222 12.61 -3.52 -9.15
C GLY A 222 11.56 -2.77 -9.93
N LEU A 223 10.49 -3.50 -10.21
CA LEU A 223 9.27 -3.00 -10.81
C LEU A 223 8.11 -3.52 -9.99
N GLU A 224 7.21 -2.62 -9.62
CA GLU A 224 5.88 -2.91 -9.10
C GLU A 224 4.85 -2.36 -10.05
N MET A 225 3.79 -3.11 -10.28
CA MET A 225 2.66 -2.68 -11.08
C MET A 225 1.37 -3.24 -10.51
N TYR A 226 0.39 -2.36 -10.44
CA TYR A 226 -0.94 -2.64 -9.89
C TYR A 226 -2.01 -2.19 -10.87
N THR A 227 -3.15 -2.88 -10.85
CA THR A 227 -4.28 -2.56 -11.71
C THR A 227 -5.59 -2.75 -10.96
N GLN A 228 -6.45 -1.72 -10.96
CA GLN A 228 -7.86 -1.83 -10.63
C GLN A 228 -8.65 -2.01 -11.92
N PHE A 229 -9.51 -3.02 -12.00
CA PHE A 229 -10.32 -3.29 -13.20
C PHE A 229 -11.68 -3.87 -12.81
N GLY A 230 -12.63 -3.92 -13.73
CA GLY A 230 -13.97 -4.41 -13.44
C GLY A 230 -14.68 -3.62 -12.34
N GLY A 231 -15.77 -4.17 -11.85
CA GLY A 231 -16.58 -3.56 -10.80
C GLY A 231 -17.81 -2.85 -11.32
N ARG A 232 -18.56 -2.26 -10.39
CA ARG A 232 -19.83 -1.57 -10.67
C ARG A 232 -19.72 -0.13 -10.18
N VAL A 233 -19.83 0.81 -11.12
CA VAL A 233 -19.79 2.25 -10.85
C VAL A 233 -21.16 2.73 -10.42
N TRP A 234 -21.22 3.31 -9.24
CA TRP A 234 -22.38 3.99 -8.70
C TRP A 234 -22.21 5.49 -8.76
N GLU A 235 -23.28 6.22 -8.99
CA GLU A 235 -23.32 7.68 -8.94
C GLU A 235 -24.43 8.13 -8.01
N LYS A 236 -24.13 9.11 -7.17
CA LYS A 236 -25.08 9.70 -6.25
C LYS A 236 -26.09 10.56 -7.00
N SER A 237 -27.37 10.26 -6.81
CA SER A 237 -28.50 10.95 -7.43
C SER A 237 -29.53 11.40 -6.37
N THR A 238 -30.40 12.35 -6.73
CA THR A 238 -31.49 12.86 -5.88
C THR A 238 -32.48 11.78 -5.42
N ASN A 239 -32.66 10.74 -6.25
CA ASN A 239 -33.59 9.64 -6.00
C ASN A 239 -32.90 8.37 -5.45
N GLY A 240 -31.68 8.50 -4.93
CA GLY A 240 -30.83 7.39 -4.50
C GLY A 240 -29.72 7.10 -5.49
N ASP A 241 -28.76 6.29 -5.06
CA ASP A 241 -27.60 5.97 -5.90
C ASP A 241 -28.04 5.12 -7.10
N VAL A 242 -27.55 5.46 -8.27
CA VAL A 242 -27.83 4.76 -9.53
C VAL A 242 -26.58 4.11 -10.10
N ILE A 243 -26.73 2.96 -10.74
CA ILE A 243 -25.64 2.30 -11.48
C ILE A 243 -25.38 3.12 -12.74
N ARG A 244 -24.16 3.60 -12.89
CA ARG A 244 -23.70 4.31 -14.10
C ARG A 244 -23.14 3.37 -15.15
N HIS A 245 -22.27 2.44 -14.70
CA HIS A 245 -21.61 1.47 -15.56
C HIS A 245 -21.39 0.16 -14.82
N GLU A 246 -21.49 -0.94 -15.52
CA GLU A 246 -20.87 -2.20 -15.15
C GLU A 246 -19.61 -2.37 -15.99
N LEU A 247 -18.45 -2.33 -15.32
CA LEU A 247 -17.16 -2.43 -15.99
C LEU A 247 -16.87 -3.89 -16.38
N PRO A 248 -16.23 -4.12 -17.53
CA PRO A 248 -15.96 -5.47 -18.01
C PRO A 248 -15.14 -6.30 -17.00
N HIS A 249 -15.48 -7.57 -16.86
CA HIS A 249 -14.79 -8.50 -15.95
C HIS A 249 -14.62 -9.91 -16.58
N SER A 250 -14.54 -9.96 -17.92
CA SER A 250 -14.30 -11.21 -18.67
C SER A 250 -12.89 -11.73 -18.44
N PHE A 251 -12.61 -12.98 -18.80
CA PHE A 251 -11.27 -13.57 -18.73
C PHE A 251 -10.22 -12.72 -19.48
N MET A 252 -10.61 -12.07 -20.58
CA MET A 252 -9.74 -11.17 -21.33
C MET A 252 -9.28 -9.98 -20.49
N GLU A 253 -10.13 -9.47 -19.58
CA GLU A 253 -9.77 -8.34 -18.71
C GLU A 253 -8.70 -8.74 -17.69
N TYR A 254 -8.69 -9.98 -17.21
CA TYR A 254 -7.59 -10.49 -16.38
C TYR A 254 -6.27 -10.56 -17.15
N LEU A 255 -6.30 -10.94 -18.43
CA LEU A 255 -5.11 -10.94 -19.29
C LEU A 255 -4.60 -9.52 -19.57
N LYS A 256 -5.52 -8.57 -19.84
CA LYS A 256 -5.17 -7.16 -20.04
C LYS A 256 -4.58 -6.52 -18.77
N ALA A 257 -5.07 -6.86 -17.58
CA ALA A 257 -4.50 -6.42 -16.33
C ALA A 257 -3.07 -6.98 -16.12
N PHE A 258 -2.82 -8.22 -16.58
CA PHE A 258 -1.48 -8.81 -16.50
C PHE A 258 -0.51 -8.22 -17.54
N ILE A 259 -0.93 -8.09 -18.79
CA ILE A 259 -0.18 -7.43 -19.86
C ILE A 259 -0.95 -6.16 -20.21
N PRO A 260 -0.45 -4.97 -19.77
CA PRO A 260 -1.16 -3.73 -20.03
C PRO A 260 -1.43 -3.55 -21.53
N MET A 261 -2.69 -3.51 -21.91
CA MET A 261 -3.16 -3.38 -23.27
C MET A 261 -4.33 -2.41 -23.31
N ALA A 262 -4.54 -1.75 -24.43
CA ALA A 262 -5.68 -0.85 -24.63
C ALA A 262 -7.03 -1.54 -24.41
N GLY A 263 -8.00 -0.80 -23.94
CA GLY A 263 -9.38 -1.26 -23.74
C GLY A 263 -10.05 -1.68 -25.06
N GLY A 264 -11.09 -2.52 -24.95
CA GLY A 264 -11.96 -2.86 -26.07
C GLY A 264 -13.10 -1.84 -26.26
N SER A 265 -13.95 -2.06 -27.25
CA SER A 265 -15.09 -1.18 -27.56
C SER A 265 -16.10 -0.97 -26.43
N GLU A 266 -16.07 -1.84 -25.42
CA GLU A 266 -16.93 -1.74 -24.21
C GLU A 266 -16.25 -0.99 -23.05
N SER A 267 -14.98 -0.62 -23.22
CA SER A 267 -14.23 0.21 -22.26
C SER A 267 -14.53 1.69 -22.49
N THR A 268 -14.06 2.55 -21.57
CA THR A 268 -14.19 3.99 -21.74
C THR A 268 -13.43 4.49 -22.98
N GLU A 269 -13.76 5.66 -23.51
CA GLU A 269 -12.99 6.28 -24.61
C GLU A 269 -11.52 6.48 -24.20
N MET A 270 -11.26 6.82 -22.93
CA MET A 270 -9.90 6.93 -22.40
C MET A 270 -9.21 5.56 -22.33
N ASP A 271 -9.88 4.52 -21.87
CA ASP A 271 -9.32 3.16 -21.78
C ASP A 271 -9.13 2.52 -23.18
N GLN A 272 -9.93 2.92 -24.18
CA GLN A 272 -9.77 2.47 -25.56
C GLN A 272 -8.51 3.04 -26.22
N THR A 273 -8.14 4.26 -25.87
CA THR A 273 -6.97 4.96 -26.40
C THR A 273 -5.72 4.76 -25.55
N ASN A 274 -5.89 4.31 -24.29
CA ASN A 274 -4.84 4.13 -23.32
C ASN A 274 -4.79 2.68 -22.79
N ILE A 275 -4.56 2.47 -21.50
CA ILE A 275 -4.56 1.16 -20.85
C ILE A 275 -5.91 0.91 -20.19
N ASN A 276 -6.42 -0.32 -20.32
CA ASN A 276 -7.68 -0.69 -19.70
C ASN A 276 -7.57 -0.78 -18.17
N GLY A 277 -8.42 -0.03 -17.46
CA GLY A 277 -8.46 0.07 -16.02
C GLY A 277 -7.49 1.11 -15.44
N ASN A 278 -7.49 1.24 -14.12
CA ASN A 278 -6.58 2.15 -13.40
C ASN A 278 -5.26 1.43 -13.13
N VAL A 279 -4.25 1.69 -13.95
CA VAL A 279 -2.92 1.09 -13.87
C VAL A 279 -1.94 2.10 -13.30
N LEU A 280 -1.20 1.68 -12.28
CA LEU A 280 -0.11 2.47 -11.72
C LEU A 280 1.03 1.56 -11.25
N GLY A 281 2.20 2.12 -11.09
CA GLY A 281 3.35 1.36 -10.63
C GLY A 281 4.53 2.23 -10.21
N SER A 282 5.60 1.57 -9.83
CA SER A 282 6.87 2.22 -9.57
C SER A 282 8.07 1.38 -10.00
N LEU A 283 9.10 2.09 -10.45
CA LEU A 283 10.44 1.58 -10.66
C LEU A 283 11.26 1.83 -9.40
N HIS A 284 11.98 0.81 -8.96
CA HIS A 284 12.83 0.85 -7.77
C HIS A 284 14.30 0.72 -8.14
N LEU A 285 15.12 1.55 -7.51
CA LEU A 285 16.57 1.44 -7.54
C LEU A 285 17.10 1.61 -6.12
N ALA A 286 17.97 0.71 -5.66
CA ALA A 286 18.65 0.91 -4.39
C ALA A 286 20.11 0.49 -4.48
N VAL A 287 20.94 1.19 -3.72
CA VAL A 287 22.36 0.87 -3.52
C VAL A 287 22.58 0.70 -2.04
N GLY A 288 23.15 -0.44 -1.66
CA GLY A 288 23.47 -0.80 -0.29
C GLY A 288 24.95 -0.99 -0.07
N TYR A 289 25.41 -0.58 1.10
CA TYR A 289 26.74 -0.89 1.63
C TYR A 289 26.60 -1.48 3.03
N LYS A 290 27.22 -2.64 3.27
CA LYS A 290 27.16 -3.33 4.54
C LYS A 290 28.56 -3.53 5.10
N ALA A 291 28.88 -2.80 6.16
CA ALA A 291 30.08 -3.00 6.98
C ALA A 291 29.84 -4.06 8.08
N ALA A 292 30.83 -4.30 8.93
CA ALA A 292 30.71 -5.28 10.01
C ALA A 292 29.63 -4.93 11.05
N ASN A 293 29.52 -3.64 11.41
CA ASN A 293 28.67 -3.19 12.52
C ASN A 293 27.58 -2.21 12.10
N TRP A 294 27.53 -1.82 10.84
CA TRP A 294 26.54 -0.87 10.32
C TRP A 294 26.27 -1.13 8.84
N SER A 295 25.15 -0.68 8.36
CA SER A 295 24.80 -0.69 6.94
C SER A 295 24.14 0.63 6.56
N VAL A 296 24.32 1.01 5.30
CA VAL A 296 23.61 2.13 4.70
C VAL A 296 22.98 1.68 3.39
N ARG A 297 21.77 2.13 3.14
CA ARG A 297 21.02 1.87 1.92
C ARG A 297 20.39 3.17 1.43
N ALA A 298 20.76 3.60 0.24
CA ALA A 298 20.10 4.69 -0.48
C ALA A 298 19.16 4.07 -1.51
N TYR A 299 17.94 4.60 -1.64
CA TYR A 299 16.95 4.10 -2.56
C TYR A 299 16.18 5.22 -3.23
N TYR A 300 15.69 4.92 -4.44
CA TYR A 300 14.85 5.78 -5.24
C TYR A 300 13.69 4.97 -5.79
N GLU A 301 12.50 5.54 -5.72
CA GLU A 301 11.29 4.98 -6.29
C GLU A 301 10.67 6.02 -7.21
N HIS A 302 10.51 5.65 -8.49
CA HIS A 302 9.90 6.46 -9.51
C HIS A 302 8.49 5.95 -9.79
N TYR A 303 7.49 6.79 -9.54
CA TYR A 303 6.08 6.49 -9.78
C TYR A 303 5.72 6.74 -11.25
N TYR A 304 4.87 5.91 -11.81
CA TYR A 304 4.27 6.08 -13.12
C TYR A 304 2.82 5.62 -13.13
N GLU A 305 1.99 6.30 -13.89
CA GLU A 305 0.71 5.83 -14.39
C GLU A 305 0.89 5.58 -15.88
N ASP A 306 0.40 4.45 -16.41
CA ASP A 306 0.57 4.00 -17.80
C ASP A 306 2.03 3.90 -18.34
N HIS A 307 2.16 3.71 -19.65
CA HIS A 307 3.48 3.49 -20.29
C HIS A 307 4.29 4.78 -20.47
N SER A 308 3.63 5.92 -20.58
CA SER A 308 4.26 7.18 -20.90
C SER A 308 5.15 7.69 -19.78
N GLY A 309 4.77 7.44 -18.52
CA GLY A 309 5.56 7.77 -17.33
C GLY A 309 6.81 6.90 -17.15
N LEU A 310 6.89 5.74 -17.79
CA LEU A 310 7.89 4.72 -17.50
C LEU A 310 9.30 5.13 -17.92
N PHE A 311 9.48 5.73 -19.08
CA PHE A 311 10.81 6.04 -19.65
C PHE A 311 11.07 7.53 -19.90
N GLY A 312 10.09 8.40 -19.71
CA GLY A 312 10.23 9.82 -19.99
C GLY A 312 10.47 10.13 -21.48
N LEU A 313 10.03 9.23 -22.34
CA LEU A 313 10.10 9.34 -23.79
C LEU A 313 8.72 9.24 -24.35
N ASP A 314 8.35 10.21 -25.21
CA ASP A 314 7.11 10.19 -25.96
C ASP A 314 7.39 10.74 -27.35
N TYR A 315 6.40 10.68 -28.22
CA TYR A 315 6.50 11.25 -29.55
C TYR A 315 5.30 12.14 -29.83
N HIS A 316 5.51 13.15 -30.65
CA HIS A 316 4.43 13.94 -31.22
C HIS A 316 4.57 14.04 -32.75
N TYR A 317 3.47 14.31 -33.37
CA TYR A 317 3.47 14.67 -34.80
C TYR A 317 3.58 16.19 -34.89
N ASN A 318 4.52 16.69 -35.71
CA ASN A 318 4.62 18.09 -36.03
C ASN A 318 3.49 18.53 -36.99
N ARG A 319 3.43 19.80 -37.31
CA ARG A 319 2.39 20.33 -38.25
C ARG A 319 2.44 19.71 -39.66
N GLU A 320 3.55 19.15 -40.03
CA GLU A 320 3.77 18.45 -41.29
C GLU A 320 3.41 16.94 -41.19
N GLY A 321 2.97 16.46 -40.03
CA GLY A 321 2.61 15.06 -39.80
C GLY A 321 3.83 14.14 -39.55
N GLU A 322 5.01 14.69 -39.34
CA GLU A 322 6.21 13.91 -39.02
C GLU A 322 6.30 13.59 -37.57
N LYS A 323 6.74 12.35 -37.24
CA LYS A 323 6.93 11.86 -35.90
C LYS A 323 8.19 12.44 -35.28
N THR A 324 8.05 13.25 -34.24
CA THR A 324 9.17 13.84 -33.49
C THR A 324 9.18 13.32 -32.07
N TRP A 325 10.32 12.82 -31.62
CA TRP A 325 10.51 12.38 -30.26
C TRP A 325 10.71 13.55 -29.31
N ILE A 326 10.04 13.49 -28.17
CA ILE A 326 10.22 14.42 -27.06
C ILE A 326 10.67 13.68 -25.82
N THR A 327 11.53 14.32 -25.05
CA THR A 327 11.92 13.87 -23.72
C THR A 327 11.30 14.80 -22.69
N TYR A 328 10.68 14.23 -21.69
CA TYR A 328 10.26 14.94 -20.49
C TYR A 328 10.98 14.35 -19.29
N LEU A 329 10.98 15.05 -18.15
CA LEU A 329 11.71 14.64 -16.97
C LEU A 329 10.76 14.07 -15.90
N PRO A 330 10.14 12.89 -16.11
CA PRO A 330 9.25 12.29 -15.12
C PRO A 330 9.98 11.97 -13.82
N TRP A 331 11.30 11.76 -13.90
CA TRP A 331 12.21 11.50 -12.79
C TRP A 331 12.34 12.64 -11.77
N ARG A 332 11.70 13.79 -12.02
CA ARG A 332 11.59 14.86 -11.03
C ARG A 332 10.69 14.48 -9.85
N ASP A 333 9.67 13.66 -10.12
CA ASP A 333 8.79 13.14 -9.11
C ASP A 333 9.26 11.75 -8.67
N GLY A 334 9.12 11.46 -7.38
CA GLY A 334 9.55 10.20 -6.82
C GLY A 334 9.76 10.26 -5.31
N LEU A 335 10.21 9.15 -4.78
CA LEU A 335 10.62 8.99 -3.40
C LEU A 335 12.11 8.67 -3.34
N PHE A 336 12.87 9.51 -2.65
CA PHE A 336 14.29 9.28 -2.31
C PHE A 336 14.38 8.91 -0.84
N GLY A 337 15.09 7.85 -0.53
CA GLY A 337 15.26 7.40 0.84
C GLY A 337 16.70 7.07 1.18
N LEU A 338 17.03 7.26 2.45
CA LEU A 338 18.29 6.86 3.07
C LEU A 338 17.99 6.11 4.36
N GLU A 339 18.49 4.91 4.48
CA GLU A 339 18.39 4.06 5.65
C GLU A 339 19.79 3.75 6.19
N LEU A 340 19.98 4.02 7.47
CA LEU A 340 21.21 3.74 8.21
C LEU A 340 20.86 2.79 9.36
N GLU A 341 21.49 1.63 9.39
CA GLU A 341 21.34 0.65 10.46
C GLU A 341 22.66 0.48 11.22
N ALA A 342 22.58 0.51 12.53
CA ALA A 342 23.67 0.20 13.46
C ALA A 342 23.12 -0.68 14.60
N PRO A 343 22.85 -1.98 14.35
CA PRO A 343 22.09 -2.84 15.27
C PRO A 343 22.73 -3.01 16.67
N GLN A 344 24.02 -2.72 16.80
CA GLN A 344 24.72 -2.78 18.10
C GLN A 344 24.55 -1.48 18.91
N ASN A 345 24.12 -0.39 18.30
CA ASN A 345 23.83 0.85 19.00
C ASN A 345 22.45 0.76 19.66
N ARG A 346 22.42 0.78 20.98
CA ARG A 346 21.19 0.65 21.74
C ARG A 346 20.35 1.92 21.77
N VAL A 347 20.98 3.08 21.58
CA VAL A 347 20.27 4.36 21.63
C VAL A 347 19.57 4.62 20.31
N ILE A 348 20.30 4.58 19.21
CA ILE A 348 19.74 4.75 17.87
C ILE A 348 20.24 3.60 17.01
N ASN A 349 19.41 2.60 16.73
CA ASN A 349 19.84 1.47 15.93
C ASN A 349 19.48 1.58 14.46
N THR A 350 18.44 2.32 14.13
CA THR A 350 18.05 2.58 12.73
C THR A 350 17.57 4.02 12.56
N ILE A 351 17.97 4.65 11.46
CA ILE A 351 17.48 5.96 11.00
C ILE A 351 17.01 5.78 9.57
N VAL A 352 15.82 6.30 9.26
CA VAL A 352 15.26 6.39 7.93
C VAL A 352 14.92 7.84 7.63
N TYR A 353 15.41 8.33 6.51
CA TYR A 353 15.01 9.62 5.97
C TYR A 353 14.42 9.42 4.57
N GLU A 354 13.27 10.02 4.31
CA GLU A 354 12.59 9.96 3.01
C GLU A 354 12.20 11.36 2.55
N PHE A 355 12.41 11.59 1.26
CA PHE A 355 11.97 12.79 0.57
C PHE A 355 11.06 12.39 -0.60
N ILE A 356 9.83 12.89 -0.60
CA ILE A 356 8.84 12.64 -1.64
C ILE A 356 8.56 13.95 -2.37
N THR A 357 8.48 13.88 -3.68
CA THR A 357 7.93 14.94 -4.52
C THR A 357 7.04 14.34 -5.60
N SER A 358 5.86 14.90 -5.77
CA SER A 358 4.88 14.63 -6.86
C SER A 358 4.36 15.94 -7.43
N ARG A 359 5.18 16.98 -7.36
CA ARG A 359 4.75 18.33 -7.73
C ARG A 359 4.56 18.51 -9.22
N ASP A 360 5.38 17.85 -10.02
CA ASP A 360 5.38 18.04 -11.48
C ASP A 360 4.35 17.14 -12.16
N GLN A 361 4.09 15.93 -11.65
CA GLN A 361 3.13 14.94 -12.20
C GLN A 361 3.18 14.89 -13.73
N SER A 362 4.40 14.69 -14.26
CA SER A 362 4.60 14.64 -15.69
C SER A 362 3.89 13.41 -16.28
N GLY A 363 3.05 13.63 -17.26
CA GLY A 363 2.24 12.61 -17.90
C GLY A 363 2.32 12.69 -19.42
N PRO A 364 1.55 11.86 -20.13
CA PRO A 364 1.58 11.80 -21.59
C PRO A 364 1.14 13.11 -22.22
N ILE A 365 1.70 13.38 -23.37
CA ILE A 365 1.25 14.45 -24.24
C ILE A 365 0.28 13.83 -25.23
N LEU A 366 -1.01 14.05 -25.01
CA LEU A 366 -2.05 13.58 -25.90
C LEU A 366 -2.06 14.44 -27.15
N GLN A 367 -1.99 13.78 -28.30
CA GLN A 367 -2.11 14.44 -29.59
C GLN A 367 -3.22 13.79 -30.41
N ASN A 368 -4.03 14.63 -31.03
CA ASN A 368 -5.00 14.16 -31.99
C ASN A 368 -4.32 13.94 -33.35
N PRO A 369 -4.18 12.68 -33.83
CA PRO A 369 -3.60 12.41 -35.17
C PRO A 369 -4.45 12.97 -36.32
N SER A 370 -5.74 13.31 -36.09
CA SER A 370 -6.64 13.86 -37.10
C SER A 370 -6.41 15.35 -37.44
N GLY A 371 -5.53 16.01 -36.68
CA GLY A 371 -5.14 17.40 -36.98
C GLY A 371 -6.15 18.48 -36.58
N ASP A 372 -7.24 18.11 -35.90
CA ASP A 372 -8.30 19.09 -35.53
C ASP A 372 -7.93 19.87 -34.23
N MET A 373 -6.93 19.43 -33.47
CA MET A 373 -6.39 20.18 -32.36
C MET A 373 -5.08 20.87 -32.71
N THR A 374 -5.06 22.18 -32.66
CA THR A 374 -3.91 23.03 -32.99
C THR A 374 -2.91 23.19 -31.83
N GLY A 375 -3.08 22.47 -30.75
CA GLY A 375 -2.23 22.56 -29.52
C GLY A 375 -1.97 21.23 -28.87
N GLN A 376 -0.90 21.17 -28.08
CA GLN A 376 -0.63 20.04 -27.17
C GLN A 376 -1.68 20.02 -26.09
N ALA A 377 -2.35 18.87 -25.89
CA ALA A 377 -3.19 18.59 -24.74
C ALA A 377 -2.48 17.58 -23.84
N GLY A 378 -2.44 17.84 -22.53
CA GLY A 378 -1.81 16.96 -21.58
C GLY A 378 -0.39 17.34 -21.15
N GLY A 379 0.47 16.38 -20.90
CA GLY A 379 1.79 16.57 -20.30
C GLY A 379 1.78 16.59 -18.77
N LYS A 380 0.59 16.39 -18.18
CA LYS A 380 0.37 16.30 -16.73
C LYS A 380 -0.62 15.17 -16.42
N ASP A 381 -0.27 14.35 -15.45
CA ASP A 381 -1.16 13.35 -14.87
C ASP A 381 -1.78 13.86 -13.58
N TRP A 382 -2.88 13.25 -13.21
CA TRP A 382 -3.45 13.43 -11.88
C TRP A 382 -3.23 12.16 -11.08
N PHE A 383 -2.08 12.06 -10.46
CA PHE A 383 -1.63 10.90 -9.72
C PHE A 383 -2.69 10.39 -8.73
N TYR A 384 -2.88 9.06 -8.73
CA TYR A 384 -3.83 8.32 -7.89
C TYR A 384 -5.31 8.60 -8.18
N THR A 385 -5.64 9.21 -9.31
CA THR A 385 -7.02 9.54 -9.68
C THR A 385 -7.40 8.86 -10.98
N HIS A 386 -8.63 8.39 -11.03
CA HIS A 386 -9.21 7.78 -12.24
C HIS A 386 -10.68 8.18 -12.35
N SER A 387 -11.18 8.35 -13.57
CA SER A 387 -12.55 8.83 -13.84
C SER A 387 -13.65 7.97 -13.21
N TYR A 388 -13.45 6.66 -13.08
CA TYR A 388 -14.39 5.73 -12.45
C TYR A 388 -13.99 5.36 -11.04
N TYR A 389 -12.74 4.85 -10.84
CA TYR A 389 -12.30 4.35 -9.54
C TYR A 389 -12.08 5.45 -8.51
N GLN A 390 -12.10 6.70 -8.95
CA GLN A 390 -11.98 7.96 -8.19
C GLN A 390 -10.62 8.11 -7.50
N SER A 391 -10.12 7.09 -6.81
CA SER A 391 -8.82 7.15 -6.16
C SER A 391 -8.22 5.77 -5.87
N TRP A 392 -6.93 5.79 -5.58
CA TRP A 392 -6.15 4.63 -5.17
C TRP A 392 -6.34 4.34 -3.68
N GLN A 393 -7.47 3.73 -3.33
CA GLN A 393 -7.90 3.53 -1.95
C GLN A 393 -8.54 2.16 -1.70
N HIS A 394 -8.58 1.73 -0.44
CA HIS A 394 -9.39 0.62 0.04
C HIS A 394 -9.97 0.98 1.41
N TRP A 395 -11.30 0.96 1.55
CA TRP A 395 -12.06 1.43 2.71
C TRP A 395 -11.74 2.88 3.10
N GLY A 396 -11.58 3.76 2.10
CA GLY A 396 -11.31 5.18 2.29
C GLY A 396 -9.88 5.52 2.72
N MET A 397 -9.02 4.53 2.96
CA MET A 397 -7.59 4.73 3.21
C MET A 397 -6.81 4.58 1.92
N SER A 398 -5.88 5.52 1.65
CA SER A 398 -4.99 5.42 0.49
C SER A 398 -4.14 4.15 0.56
N MET A 399 -3.98 3.43 -0.55
CA MET A 399 -3.14 2.24 -0.63
C MET A 399 -1.65 2.59 -0.85
N CYS A 400 -1.36 3.84 -1.24
CA CYS A 400 -0.02 4.40 -1.39
C CYS A 400 0.49 5.02 -0.10
N ASN A 401 1.63 5.70 -0.18
CA ASN A 401 2.23 6.45 0.94
C ASN A 401 1.21 7.42 1.57
N PRO A 402 0.99 7.40 2.89
CA PRO A 402 -0.04 8.19 3.55
C PRO A 402 0.12 9.71 3.47
N HIS A 403 1.30 10.22 3.08
CA HIS A 403 1.47 11.65 2.80
C HIS A 403 0.59 12.14 1.64
N PHE A 404 0.15 11.22 0.76
CA PHE A 404 -0.98 11.43 -0.12
C PHE A 404 -2.26 11.16 0.68
N LEU A 405 -2.86 12.25 1.18
CA LEU A 405 -3.96 12.15 2.14
C LEU A 405 -5.11 11.29 1.60
N SER A 406 -5.53 10.37 2.42
CA SER A 406 -6.63 9.44 2.14
C SER A 406 -7.95 10.18 1.87
N PRO A 407 -8.87 9.60 1.06
CA PRO A 407 -10.23 10.15 0.89
C PRO A 407 -10.98 10.44 2.18
N LEU A 408 -10.68 9.73 3.27
CA LEU A 408 -11.27 10.02 4.58
C LEU A 408 -11.01 11.44 5.10
N TYR A 409 -9.93 12.10 4.64
CA TYR A 409 -9.65 13.50 4.96
C TYR A 409 -10.33 14.48 4.00
N ASN A 410 -11.06 13.99 2.98
CA ASN A 410 -11.75 14.86 2.03
C ASN A 410 -12.98 15.49 2.66
N LYS A 411 -12.96 16.81 2.81
CA LYS A 411 -14.07 17.59 3.41
C LYS A 411 -15.39 17.48 2.63
N GLN A 412 -15.34 17.13 1.33
CA GLN A 412 -16.53 16.88 0.52
C GLN A 412 -17.13 15.49 0.74
N GLN A 413 -16.49 14.64 1.55
CA GLN A 413 -16.90 13.26 1.82
C GLN A 413 -17.09 12.40 0.55
N ASN A 414 -16.37 12.71 -0.54
CA ASN A 414 -16.29 11.87 -1.73
C ASN A 414 -15.01 11.02 -1.72
N MET A 415 -14.87 10.10 -2.68
CA MET A 415 -13.77 9.14 -2.74
C MET A 415 -12.53 9.67 -3.48
N THR A 416 -12.40 10.97 -3.73
CA THR A 416 -11.22 11.54 -4.41
C THR A 416 -10.07 11.81 -3.45
N MET A 417 -8.85 11.84 -3.97
CA MET A 417 -7.62 12.26 -3.29
C MET A 417 -7.21 13.66 -3.80
N PRO A 418 -7.70 14.76 -3.20
CA PRO A 418 -7.55 16.09 -3.78
C PRO A 418 -6.14 16.67 -3.65
N TYR A 419 -5.27 16.05 -2.85
CA TYR A 419 -3.94 16.60 -2.52
C TYR A 419 -2.84 15.69 -3.04
N SER A 420 -2.83 15.41 -4.36
CA SER A 420 -1.84 14.54 -5.00
C SER A 420 -0.52 15.24 -5.33
N ARG A 421 -0.49 16.60 -5.37
CA ARG A 421 0.73 17.37 -5.60
C ARG A 421 1.36 17.76 -4.27
N ILE A 422 2.42 17.05 -3.89
CA ILE A 422 3.06 17.24 -2.60
C ILE A 422 4.59 17.34 -2.70
N ARG A 423 5.19 17.86 -1.63
CA ARG A 423 6.59 17.68 -1.28
C ARG A 423 6.65 17.36 0.20
N SER A 424 7.25 16.22 0.55
CA SER A 424 7.31 15.74 1.93
C SER A 424 8.72 15.36 2.33
N HIS A 425 9.07 15.67 3.56
CA HIS A 425 10.24 15.17 4.26
C HIS A 425 9.77 14.34 5.44
N HIS A 426 10.28 13.13 5.55
CA HIS A 426 9.98 12.20 6.62
C HIS A 426 11.26 11.72 7.28
N LEU A 427 11.29 11.70 8.59
CA LEU A 427 12.37 11.16 9.41
C LEU A 427 11.78 10.19 10.43
N GLY A 428 12.29 8.97 10.44
CA GLY A 428 12.00 7.98 11.46
C GLY A 428 13.29 7.46 12.08
N PHE A 429 13.30 7.24 13.38
CA PHE A 429 14.38 6.52 14.04
C PHE A 429 13.88 5.70 15.22
N ASN A 430 14.58 4.64 15.55
CA ASN A 430 14.27 3.78 16.68
C ASN A 430 15.53 3.38 17.46
N GLY A 431 15.30 2.83 18.64
CA GLY A 431 16.35 2.28 19.49
C GLY A 431 15.80 1.27 20.48
N MET A 432 16.70 0.46 21.03
CA MET A 432 16.41 -0.54 22.04
C MET A 432 17.37 -0.37 23.24
N PRO A 433 17.13 0.60 24.13
CA PRO A 433 18.02 0.88 25.28
C PRO A 433 18.24 -0.34 26.16
N CYS A 434 17.25 -1.20 26.32
CA CYS A 434 17.36 -2.49 26.95
C CYS A 434 16.47 -3.54 26.25
N LYS A 435 16.65 -4.82 26.60
CA LYS A 435 15.96 -5.95 25.94
C LYS A 435 14.43 -5.88 26.00
N GLN A 436 13.90 -5.18 26.99
CA GLN A 436 12.45 -5.07 27.22
C GLN A 436 11.86 -3.78 26.65
N LEU A 437 12.68 -2.79 26.32
CA LEU A 437 12.22 -1.46 25.93
C LEU A 437 12.70 -1.12 24.54
N GLU A 438 11.75 -0.88 23.65
CA GLU A 438 11.97 -0.31 22.32
C GLU A 438 11.25 1.03 22.24
N TYR A 439 11.79 1.95 21.47
CA TYR A 439 11.12 3.20 21.15
C TYR A 439 11.30 3.56 19.70
N ARG A 440 10.37 4.34 19.16
CA ARG A 440 10.50 4.98 17.85
C ARG A 440 9.98 6.41 17.88
N VAL A 441 10.57 7.24 17.03
CA VAL A 441 10.13 8.61 16.80
C VAL A 441 9.98 8.81 15.31
N MET A 442 8.91 9.47 14.92
CA MET A 442 8.61 9.82 13.53
C MET A 442 8.26 11.29 13.43
N ALA A 443 8.75 11.96 12.40
CA ALA A 443 8.41 13.34 12.11
C ALA A 443 8.31 13.54 10.60
N SER A 444 7.25 14.20 10.15
CA SER A 444 7.02 14.49 8.74
C SER A 444 6.60 15.94 8.56
N TRP A 445 7.17 16.58 7.56
CA TRP A 445 6.78 17.90 7.10
C TRP A 445 6.37 17.80 5.63
N THR A 446 5.12 18.10 5.35
CA THR A 446 4.55 17.99 4.00
C THR A 446 3.97 19.32 3.57
N ARG A 447 4.23 19.70 2.33
CA ARG A 447 3.63 20.85 1.66
C ARG A 447 2.73 20.35 0.51
N HIS A 448 1.50 20.83 0.47
CA HIS A 448 0.46 20.42 -0.47
C HIS A 448 0.11 21.58 -1.39
N TRP A 449 -0.06 21.28 -2.69
CA TRP A 449 -0.47 22.23 -3.74
C TRP A 449 -1.85 21.91 -4.34
N GLY A 450 -2.59 20.93 -3.77
CA GLY A 450 -3.83 20.43 -4.36
C GLY A 450 -3.57 19.39 -5.45
N SER A 451 -4.37 19.43 -6.50
CA SER A 451 -4.14 18.69 -7.75
C SER A 451 -3.90 19.66 -8.91
N TYR A 452 -3.80 19.16 -10.13
CA TYR A 452 -3.77 20.04 -11.31
C TYR A 452 -5.16 20.57 -11.65
N GLU A 453 -6.21 19.76 -11.46
CA GLU A 453 -7.59 20.17 -11.73
C GLU A 453 -8.18 21.06 -10.64
N ASP A 454 -7.78 20.82 -9.38
CA ASP A 454 -8.19 21.62 -8.21
C ASP A 454 -6.96 22.09 -7.41
N PRO A 455 -6.23 23.09 -7.93
CA PRO A 455 -5.05 23.63 -7.25
C PRO A 455 -5.46 24.47 -6.04
N LEU A 456 -4.73 24.31 -4.94
CA LEU A 456 -4.91 25.17 -3.78
C LEU A 456 -4.49 26.63 -4.12
N PRO A 457 -5.23 27.65 -3.67
CA PRO A 457 -4.90 29.05 -3.87
C PRO A 457 -3.51 29.40 -3.34
N GLU A 458 -3.11 28.81 -2.24
CA GLU A 458 -1.78 28.86 -1.66
C GLU A 458 -1.36 27.46 -1.16
N PRO A 459 -0.07 27.12 -1.21
CA PRO A 459 0.39 25.85 -0.68
C PRO A 459 0.19 25.78 0.84
N LEU A 460 -0.39 24.68 1.31
CA LEU A 460 -0.63 24.43 2.73
C LEU A 460 0.39 23.46 3.29
N THR A 461 0.78 23.67 4.54
CA THR A 461 1.77 22.83 5.23
C THR A 461 1.13 21.95 6.28
N GLN A 462 1.72 20.78 6.47
CA GLN A 462 1.40 19.83 7.51
C GLN A 462 2.68 19.38 8.21
N LEU A 463 2.72 19.51 9.52
CA LEU A 463 3.74 18.89 10.38
C LEU A 463 3.03 17.79 11.19
N SER A 464 3.56 16.56 11.14
CA SER A 464 3.02 15.42 11.89
C SER A 464 4.16 14.72 12.61
N THR A 465 4.02 14.52 13.92
CA THR A 465 5.04 13.90 14.76
C THR A 465 4.44 12.82 15.64
N MET A 466 5.24 11.80 15.99
CA MET A 466 4.86 10.74 16.92
C MET A 466 6.08 10.24 17.68
N GLY A 467 5.89 10.01 18.98
CA GLY A 467 6.79 9.21 19.80
C GLY A 467 6.05 7.99 20.34
N GLU A 468 6.66 6.82 20.24
CA GLU A 468 6.08 5.56 20.68
C GLU A 468 7.11 4.78 21.51
N ILE A 469 6.64 4.14 22.55
CA ILE A 469 7.44 3.28 23.44
C ILE A 469 6.73 1.92 23.55
N VAL A 470 7.48 0.84 23.42
CA VAL A 470 7.03 -0.53 23.55
C VAL A 470 7.79 -1.20 24.69
N TYR A 471 7.06 -1.71 25.67
CA TYR A 471 7.63 -2.46 26.79
C TYR A 471 7.14 -3.92 26.76
N SER A 472 8.09 -4.85 26.65
CA SER A 472 7.81 -6.29 26.53
C SER A 472 8.16 -7.05 27.81
N LEU A 473 7.20 -7.81 28.35
CA LEU A 473 7.38 -8.60 29.57
C LEU A 473 6.62 -9.94 29.50
N LYS A 474 7.35 -11.06 29.46
CA LYS A 474 6.78 -12.42 29.52
C LYS A 474 5.58 -12.66 28.58
N GLY A 475 5.73 -12.24 27.34
CA GLY A 475 4.69 -12.39 26.30
C GLY A 475 3.57 -11.33 26.39
N TRP A 476 3.62 -10.40 27.32
CA TRP A 476 2.86 -9.17 27.31
C TRP A 476 3.68 -8.07 26.62
N GLU A 477 2.98 -7.21 25.87
CA GLU A 477 3.56 -6.05 25.23
C GLU A 477 2.64 -4.85 25.50
N PHE A 478 3.21 -3.79 26.04
CA PHE A 478 2.55 -2.54 26.37
C PHE A 478 3.12 -1.46 25.47
N THR A 479 2.29 -0.90 24.61
CA THR A 479 2.68 0.18 23.69
C THR A 479 1.97 1.45 24.08
N GLY A 480 2.72 2.52 24.29
CA GLY A 480 2.21 3.87 24.48
C GLY A 480 2.74 4.78 23.39
N ALA A 481 1.86 5.54 22.73
CA ALA A 481 2.26 6.54 21.75
C ALA A 481 1.60 7.88 22.03
N ILE A 482 2.31 8.97 21.73
CA ILE A 482 1.79 10.33 21.67
C ILE A 482 2.10 10.92 20.32
N ALA A 483 1.16 11.68 19.75
CA ALA A 483 1.31 12.28 18.44
C ALA A 483 0.70 13.68 18.39
N TYR A 484 1.26 14.48 17.48
CA TYR A 484 0.83 15.87 17.28
C TYR A 484 0.87 16.21 15.78
N ASP A 485 -0.18 16.91 15.33
CA ASP A 485 -0.24 17.52 14.01
C ASP A 485 -0.44 19.03 14.13
N ARG A 486 0.19 19.75 13.21
CA ARG A 486 -0.10 21.15 12.91
C ARG A 486 -0.35 21.29 11.42
N SER A 487 -1.61 21.52 11.05
CA SER A 487 -2.02 21.55 9.65
C SER A 487 -3.30 22.35 9.44
N ARG A 488 -3.34 23.10 8.33
CA ARG A 488 -4.58 23.74 7.84
C ARG A 488 -5.47 22.80 7.02
N LEU A 489 -5.00 21.58 6.70
CA LEU A 489 -5.73 20.58 5.94
C LEU A 489 -6.44 19.57 6.83
N ILE A 490 -5.71 18.98 7.78
CA ILE A 490 -6.20 17.92 8.69
C ILE A 490 -6.40 18.42 10.12
N GLY A 491 -6.26 19.72 10.35
CA GLY A 491 -6.41 20.34 11.66
C GLY A 491 -5.15 20.29 12.53
N ASN A 492 -5.26 20.90 13.70
CA ASN A 492 -4.26 20.81 14.76
C ASN A 492 -4.73 19.76 15.76
N ASN A 493 -4.07 18.62 15.76
CA ASN A 493 -4.48 17.45 16.51
C ASN A 493 -3.43 17.08 17.54
N PHE A 494 -3.85 16.68 18.71
CA PHE A 494 -2.97 16.08 19.73
C PHE A 494 -3.65 14.89 20.35
N GLY A 495 -2.93 13.77 20.50
CA GLY A 495 -3.53 12.57 21.06
C GLY A 495 -2.51 11.54 21.48
N GLY A 496 -3.06 10.51 22.12
CA GLY A 496 -2.31 9.34 22.57
C GLY A 496 -3.01 8.04 22.21
N MET A 497 -2.24 6.99 22.18
CA MET A 497 -2.67 5.62 21.94
C MET A 497 -2.06 4.72 23.01
N LEU A 498 -2.86 3.81 23.52
CA LEU A 498 -2.42 2.72 24.39
C LEU A 498 -2.81 1.40 23.74
N THR A 499 -1.83 0.52 23.55
CA THR A 499 -2.05 -0.84 23.08
C THR A 499 -1.52 -1.83 24.10
N ILE A 500 -2.30 -2.85 24.41
CA ILE A 500 -1.90 -3.96 25.26
C ILE A 500 -2.08 -5.23 24.45
N SER A 501 -1.02 -6.00 24.27
CA SER A 501 -1.11 -7.28 23.60
C SER A 501 -0.55 -8.42 24.43
N LYS A 502 -1.10 -9.60 24.23
CA LYS A 502 -0.62 -10.86 24.76
C LYS A 502 -0.32 -11.80 23.62
N LYS A 503 0.93 -12.21 23.52
CA LYS A 503 1.45 -13.13 22.49
C LYS A 503 1.98 -14.39 23.15
N GLY A 504 1.78 -15.53 22.50
CA GLY A 504 2.29 -16.80 23.01
C GLY A 504 2.07 -17.95 22.03
N TRP A 505 2.40 -19.14 22.50
CA TRP A 505 2.16 -20.40 21.77
C TRP A 505 1.01 -21.15 22.45
N LEU A 506 0.15 -21.82 21.65
CA LEU A 506 -0.98 -22.58 22.24
C LEU A 506 -0.53 -23.74 23.13
N SER A 507 0.67 -24.24 22.95
CA SER A 507 1.24 -25.33 23.73
C SER A 507 1.73 -24.94 25.13
N GLY A 508 1.68 -23.68 25.53
CA GLY A 508 2.05 -23.23 26.87
C GLY A 508 3.53 -23.36 27.23
N LYS A 509 4.44 -23.34 26.25
CA LYS A 509 5.89 -23.26 26.45
C LYS A 509 6.40 -21.83 26.32
#